data_99ebabfe04844407beaf8b27e05157c3
#
_entry.id   99ebabfe04844407beaf8b27e05157c3
#
_cell.length_a   1.000
_cell.length_b   1.000
_cell.length_c   1.000
_cell.angle_alpha   90.00
_cell.angle_beta   90.00
_cell.angle_gamma   90.00
#
_symmetry.space_group_name_H-M   'P 1'
#
loop_
_entity.id
_entity.type
_entity.pdbx_description
1 polymer ?
#
loop_
_entity_poly.entity_id
_entity_poly.type
_entity_poly.pdbx_seq_one_letter_code
_entity_poly.pdbx_strand_id
1 'polypeptide(L)'
;MILFRPVGEKEKELIEQSNFTKFPPRLEWQPIFYPVLNQRYAEEIAGKWNTKDPDSGYKGYITRFEIEDDYISSFAVQTVGASYHQELWIPAEELDNFNNHIIGKIEIIKVLT
;
A
#
# COMPACT_ATOMS: atom_id res chain seq x y z
N MET A 1 -8.76 -10.99 -1.91
CA MET A 1 -7.43 -11.03 -1.24
C MET A 1 -7.28 -9.82 -0.34
N ILE A 2 -6.83 -10.02 0.86
CA ILE A 2 -6.51 -8.92 1.78
C ILE A 2 -5.06 -8.52 1.59
N LEU A 3 -4.83 -7.22 1.38
CA LEU A 3 -3.50 -6.66 1.22
C LEU A 3 -3.29 -5.52 2.21
N PHE A 4 -2.03 -5.15 2.39
CA PHE A 4 -1.60 -4.09 3.29
C PHE A 4 -0.65 -3.16 2.56
N ARG A 5 -0.58 -1.91 3.02
CA ARG A 5 0.38 -0.95 2.51
C ARG A 5 0.71 0.08 3.57
N PRO A 6 1.99 0.26 3.90
CA PRO A 6 2.40 1.37 4.75
C PRO A 6 2.43 2.65 3.92
N VAL A 7 1.88 3.73 4.46
CA VAL A 7 1.86 5.04 3.78
C VAL A 7 2.31 6.13 4.74
N GLY A 8 2.89 7.18 4.19
CA GLY A 8 3.22 8.38 4.96
C GLY A 8 2.01 9.29 5.12
N GLU A 9 2.20 10.41 5.80
CA GLU A 9 1.11 11.34 6.13
C GLU A 9 0.45 11.93 4.87
N LYS A 10 1.22 12.30 3.86
CA LYS A 10 0.68 12.89 2.64
C LYS A 10 -0.21 11.91 1.86
N GLU A 11 0.26 10.68 1.71
CA GLU A 11 -0.53 9.65 1.01
C GLU A 11 -1.79 9.32 1.81
N LYS A 12 -1.70 9.25 3.13
CA LYS A 12 -2.84 9.03 4.03
C LYS A 12 -3.90 10.13 3.86
N GLU A 13 -3.48 11.40 3.78
CA GLU A 13 -4.41 12.51 3.55
C GLU A 13 -5.13 12.38 2.21
N LEU A 14 -4.43 12.00 1.16
CA LEU A 14 -5.01 11.80 -0.16
C LEU A 14 -5.99 10.64 -0.19
N ILE A 15 -5.70 9.57 0.56
CA ILE A 15 -6.63 8.45 0.72
C ILE A 15 -7.91 8.93 1.42
N GLU A 16 -7.78 9.72 2.49
CA GLU A 16 -8.94 10.30 3.19
C GLU A 16 -9.78 11.18 2.26
N GLN A 17 -9.14 12.00 1.44
CA GLN A 17 -9.81 12.87 0.48
C GLN A 17 -10.60 12.09 -0.57
N SER A 18 -10.20 10.85 -0.86
CA SER A 18 -10.94 9.95 -1.75
C SER A 18 -12.09 9.24 -1.04
N ASN A 19 -12.35 9.55 0.23
CA ASN A 19 -13.30 8.84 1.09
C ASN A 19 -12.88 7.37 1.29
N PHE A 20 -11.56 7.14 1.42
CA PHE A 20 -10.96 5.83 1.63
C PHE A 20 -11.28 4.82 0.51
N THR A 21 -11.42 5.30 -0.72
CA THR A 21 -11.79 4.44 -1.86
C THR A 21 -10.64 4.13 -2.79
N LYS A 22 -9.56 4.91 -2.76
CA LYS A 22 -8.45 4.72 -3.70
C LYS A 22 -7.13 5.26 -3.17
N PHE A 23 -6.04 4.65 -3.65
CA PHE A 23 -4.69 5.15 -3.46
C PHE A 23 -4.41 6.24 -4.50
N PRO A 24 -3.67 7.31 -4.12
CA PRO A 24 -3.37 8.39 -5.04
C PRO A 24 -2.42 7.96 -6.15
N PRO A 25 -2.40 8.67 -7.28
CA PRO A 25 -1.47 8.39 -8.38
C PRO A 25 -0.03 8.42 -7.89
N ARG A 26 0.82 7.58 -8.50
CA ARG A 26 2.25 7.57 -8.21
C ARG A 26 2.91 8.83 -8.76
N LEU A 27 3.98 9.24 -8.13
CA LEU A 27 4.81 10.34 -8.62
C LEU A 27 5.58 9.87 -9.87
N GLU A 28 6.02 10.83 -10.70
CA GLU A 28 6.63 10.53 -11.99
C GLU A 28 7.82 9.57 -11.89
N TRP A 29 8.60 9.66 -10.80
CA TRP A 29 9.77 8.80 -10.58
C TRP A 29 9.44 7.52 -9.81
N GLN A 30 8.18 7.19 -9.63
CA GLN A 30 7.73 5.99 -8.90
C GLN A 30 6.99 5.06 -9.86
N PRO A 31 7.71 4.23 -10.62
CA PRO A 31 7.08 3.42 -11.68
C PRO A 31 6.25 2.26 -11.18
N ILE A 32 6.38 1.87 -9.91
CA ILE A 32 5.73 0.69 -9.34
C ILE A 32 4.98 1.06 -8.06
N PHE A 33 3.81 0.46 -7.87
CA PHE A 33 3.02 0.50 -6.64
C PHE A 33 3.16 -0.85 -5.95
N TYR A 34 3.51 -0.85 -4.66
CA TYR A 34 3.86 -2.06 -3.90
C TYR A 34 2.89 -2.34 -2.76
N PRO A 35 1.79 -3.06 -2.96
CA PRO A 35 1.04 -3.61 -1.83
C PRO A 35 1.74 -4.86 -1.31
N VAL A 36 1.61 -5.14 -0.02
CA VAL A 36 2.24 -6.29 0.62
C VAL A 36 1.19 -7.26 1.17
N LEU A 37 1.59 -8.52 1.40
CA LEU A 37 0.65 -9.59 1.67
C LEU A 37 0.35 -9.79 3.16
N ASN A 38 1.10 -9.15 4.06
CA ASN A 38 0.85 -9.30 5.49
C ASN A 38 1.19 -8.03 6.27
N GLN A 39 0.56 -7.90 7.44
CA GLN A 39 0.71 -6.72 8.29
C GLN A 39 2.12 -6.60 8.86
N ARG A 40 2.74 -7.72 9.23
CA ARG A 40 4.10 -7.73 9.80
C ARG A 40 5.09 -7.05 8.85
N TYR A 41 5.03 -7.38 7.58
CA TYR A 41 5.91 -6.78 6.58
C TYR A 41 5.61 -5.28 6.40
N ALA A 42 4.33 -4.92 6.36
CA ALA A 42 3.94 -3.51 6.27
C ALA A 42 4.46 -2.70 7.47
N GLU A 43 4.39 -3.25 8.69
CA GLU A 43 4.91 -2.60 9.89
C GLU A 43 6.43 -2.46 9.86
N GLU A 44 7.14 -3.46 9.35
CA GLU A 44 8.60 -3.37 9.20
C GLU A 44 9.00 -2.25 8.24
N ILE A 45 8.32 -2.14 7.10
CA ILE A 45 8.59 -1.08 6.14
C ILE A 45 8.32 0.28 6.78
N ALA A 46 7.17 0.44 7.44
CA ALA A 46 6.81 1.69 8.10
C ALA A 46 7.84 2.08 9.15
N GLY A 47 8.27 1.13 9.99
CA GLY A 47 9.24 1.38 11.04
C GLY A 47 10.64 1.72 10.54
N LYS A 48 11.04 1.18 9.39
CA LYS A 48 12.36 1.42 8.82
C LYS A 48 12.42 2.66 7.92
N TRP A 49 11.31 3.03 7.28
CA TRP A 49 11.27 4.10 6.29
C TRP A 49 10.38 5.26 6.67
N ASN A 50 9.07 5.04 6.81
CA ASN A 50 8.11 6.12 7.02
C ASN A 50 8.38 6.92 8.30
N THR A 51 8.70 6.24 9.40
CA THR A 51 8.95 6.91 10.68
C THR A 51 10.23 7.74 10.69
N LYS A 52 11.10 7.54 9.71
CA LYS A 52 12.39 8.24 9.59
C LYS A 52 12.42 9.22 8.42
N ASP A 53 11.33 9.30 7.68
CA ASP A 53 11.23 10.08 6.45
C ASP A 53 10.45 11.37 6.73
N PRO A 54 11.08 12.56 6.56
CA PRO A 54 10.39 13.83 6.74
C PRO A 54 9.22 14.02 5.76
N ASP A 55 9.32 13.47 4.55
CA ASP A 55 8.23 13.54 3.56
C ASP A 55 7.02 12.70 3.97
N SER A 56 7.22 11.72 4.84
CA SER A 56 6.14 10.92 5.45
C SER A 56 5.61 11.56 6.73
N GLY A 57 6.15 12.71 7.16
CA GLY A 57 5.79 13.34 8.42
C GLY A 57 6.30 12.55 9.63
N TYR A 58 7.32 11.71 9.45
CA TYR A 58 7.86 10.80 10.46
C TYR A 58 6.81 9.83 11.01
N LYS A 59 5.80 9.50 10.22
CA LYS A 59 4.72 8.57 10.58
C LYS A 59 4.50 7.54 9.50
N GLY A 60 4.18 6.31 9.92
CA GLY A 60 3.77 5.25 9.04
C GLY A 60 2.36 4.78 9.39
N TYR A 61 1.43 4.92 8.46
CA TYR A 61 0.06 4.46 8.62
C TYR A 61 -0.06 3.12 7.91
N ILE A 62 -0.50 2.09 8.63
CA ILE A 62 -0.70 0.78 8.02
C ILE A 62 -2.12 0.73 7.49
N THR A 63 -2.24 0.60 6.17
CA THR A 63 -3.53 0.43 5.52
C THR A 63 -3.80 -1.05 5.27
N ARG A 64 -5.08 -1.43 5.34
CA ARG A 64 -5.58 -2.77 5.05
C ARG A 64 -6.76 -2.62 4.10
N PHE A 65 -6.79 -3.43 3.06
CA PHE A 65 -7.87 -3.37 2.08
C PHE A 65 -8.07 -4.73 1.41
N GLU A 66 -9.24 -4.92 0.85
CA GLU A 66 -9.56 -6.13 0.09
C GLU A 66 -9.61 -5.80 -1.40
N ILE A 67 -9.09 -6.69 -2.23
CA ILE A 67 -9.13 -6.56 -3.68
C ILE A 67 -9.67 -7.84 -4.30
N GLU A 68 -10.37 -7.73 -5.44
CA GLU A 68 -10.96 -8.87 -6.12
C GLU A 68 -9.92 -9.91 -6.50
N ASP A 69 -10.16 -11.17 -6.13
CA ASP A 69 -9.22 -12.27 -6.34
C ASP A 69 -8.92 -12.50 -7.81
N ASP A 70 -9.93 -12.49 -8.66
CA ASP A 70 -9.75 -12.73 -10.09
C ASP A 70 -8.85 -11.68 -10.75
N TYR A 71 -8.99 -10.43 -10.32
CA TYR A 71 -8.13 -9.35 -10.82
C TYR A 71 -6.70 -9.52 -10.35
N ILE A 72 -6.51 -9.68 -9.04
CA ILE A 72 -5.18 -9.65 -8.43
C ILE A 72 -4.35 -10.89 -8.76
N SER A 73 -5.01 -12.00 -9.11
CA SER A 73 -4.32 -13.26 -9.45
C SER A 73 -3.46 -13.14 -10.71
N SER A 74 -3.67 -12.11 -11.53
CA SER A 74 -2.85 -11.86 -12.73
C SER A 74 -1.47 -11.30 -12.38
N PHE A 75 -1.24 -10.87 -11.14
CA PHE A 75 0.04 -10.33 -10.69
C PHE A 75 0.78 -11.38 -9.86
N ALA A 76 2.04 -11.63 -10.19
CA ALA A 76 2.84 -12.62 -9.47
C ALA A 76 3.26 -12.08 -8.10
N VAL A 77 3.20 -12.96 -7.08
CA VAL A 77 3.74 -12.64 -5.74
C VAL A 77 5.25 -12.67 -5.82
N GLN A 78 5.90 -11.60 -5.34
CA GLN A 78 7.35 -11.49 -5.26
C GLN A 78 7.79 -11.66 -3.81
N THR A 79 8.72 -12.58 -3.57
CA THR A 79 9.35 -12.74 -2.26
C THR A 79 10.75 -12.14 -2.35
N VAL A 80 11.00 -11.05 -1.63
CA VAL A 80 12.19 -10.23 -1.82
C VAL A 80 13.20 -10.29 -0.68
N GLY A 81 12.88 -10.98 0.39
CA GLY A 81 13.77 -11.09 1.56
C GLY A 81 13.43 -12.34 2.35
N ALA A 82 13.03 -12.20 3.62
CA ALA A 82 12.53 -13.32 4.40
C ALA A 82 11.27 -13.90 3.76
N SER A 83 10.86 -15.08 4.20
CA SER A 83 9.72 -15.80 3.59
C SER A 83 8.40 -15.00 3.63
N TYR A 84 8.23 -14.12 4.62
CA TYR A 84 7.03 -13.29 4.75
C TYR A 84 7.17 -11.92 4.05
N HIS A 85 8.33 -11.59 3.48
CA HIS A 85 8.53 -10.37 2.71
C HIS A 85 7.94 -10.55 1.30
N GLN A 86 6.61 -10.67 1.25
CA GLN A 86 5.88 -10.91 0.01
C GLN A 86 5.15 -9.65 -0.41
N GLU A 87 5.29 -9.30 -1.67
CA GLU A 87 4.70 -8.08 -2.24
C GLU A 87 4.25 -8.31 -3.67
N LEU A 88 3.43 -7.40 -4.19
CA LEU A 88 3.03 -7.36 -5.57
C LEU A 88 3.62 -6.12 -6.23
N TRP A 89 3.97 -6.23 -7.49
CA TRP A 89 4.52 -5.13 -8.28
C TRP A 89 3.48 -4.69 -9.29
N ILE A 90 2.78 -3.61 -8.97
CA ILE A 90 1.71 -3.07 -9.81
C ILE A 90 2.29 -1.89 -10.58
N PRO A 91 2.34 -1.93 -11.93
CA PRO A 91 2.81 -0.78 -12.70
C PRO A 91 1.99 0.48 -12.36
N ALA A 92 2.66 1.62 -12.30
CA ALA A 92 2.00 2.88 -11.92
C ALA A 92 0.81 3.21 -12.82
N GLU A 93 0.90 2.92 -14.11
CA GLU A 93 -0.17 3.15 -15.08
C GLU A 93 -1.38 2.23 -14.87
N GLU A 94 -1.22 1.17 -14.10
CA GLU A 94 -2.29 0.21 -13.77
C GLU A 94 -3.08 0.63 -12.52
N LEU A 95 -2.60 1.64 -11.79
CA LEU A 95 -3.15 1.96 -10.45
C LEU A 95 -4.63 2.36 -10.48
N ASP A 96 -5.09 3.08 -11.50
CA ASP A 96 -6.50 3.43 -11.60
C ASP A 96 -7.37 2.18 -11.70
N ASN A 97 -6.94 1.22 -12.52
CA ASN A 97 -7.64 -0.05 -12.66
C ASN A 97 -7.57 -0.87 -11.37
N PHE A 98 -6.42 -0.87 -10.71
CA PHE A 98 -6.25 -1.51 -9.41
C PHE A 98 -7.27 -0.95 -8.40
N ASN A 99 -7.35 0.38 -8.30
CA ASN A 99 -8.30 1.03 -7.40
C ASN A 99 -9.75 0.64 -7.68
N ASN A 100 -10.10 0.47 -8.95
CA ASN A 100 -11.46 0.08 -9.34
C ASN A 100 -11.84 -1.33 -8.89
N HIS A 101 -10.85 -2.16 -8.54
CA HIS A 101 -11.07 -3.54 -8.08
C HIS A 101 -10.99 -3.69 -6.56
N ILE A 102 -10.79 -2.59 -5.83
CA ILE A 102 -10.83 -2.62 -4.36
C ILE A 102 -12.28 -2.81 -3.92
N ILE A 103 -12.49 -3.75 -3.01
CA ILE A 103 -13.81 -4.07 -2.44
C ILE A 103 -13.96 -3.31 -1.12
N GLY A 104 -14.98 -2.45 -1.03
CA GLY A 104 -15.21 -1.66 0.19
C GLY A 104 -14.22 -0.53 0.37
N LYS A 105 -13.86 -0.25 1.61
CA LYS A 105 -13.01 0.88 1.98
C LYS A 105 -11.61 0.44 2.37
N ILE A 106 -10.63 1.33 2.12
CA ILE A 106 -9.28 1.19 2.67
C ILE A 106 -9.37 1.55 4.15
N GLU A 107 -8.82 0.70 5.02
CA GLU A 107 -8.83 0.91 6.47
C GLU A 107 -7.44 1.30 6.95
N ILE A 108 -7.35 2.25 7.87
CA ILE A 108 -6.10 2.55 8.58
C ILE A 108 -6.17 1.80 9.90
N ILE A 109 -5.34 0.78 10.07
CA ILE A 109 -5.43 -0.14 11.20
C ILE A 109 -4.37 0.10 12.27
N LYS A 110 -3.31 0.86 11.97
CA LYS A 110 -2.25 1.14 12.91
C LYS A 110 -1.45 2.37 12.47
N VAL A 111 -0.90 3.09 13.43
CA VAL A 111 -0.01 4.24 13.19
C VAL A 111 1.29 3.99 13.94
N LEU A 112 2.42 4.09 13.22
CA LEU A 112 3.75 4.06 13.81
C LEU A 112 4.35 5.47 13.77
N THR A 113 5.02 5.84 14.84
CA THR A 113 5.66 7.17 14.97
C THR A 113 7.12 7.06 15.39
#